data_8ecf8728c4140074e2111dd7a29d6dd4
#
_entry.id   8ecf8728c4140074e2111dd7a29d6dd4
#
_cell.length_a   1.000
_cell.length_b   1.000
_cell.length_c   1.000
_cell.angle_alpha   90.00
_cell.angle_beta   90.00
_cell.angle_gamma   90.00
#
_symmetry.space_group_name_H-M   'P 1'
#
loop_
_entity.id
_entity.type
_entity.pdbx_description
1 polymer ?
#
loop_
_entity_poly.entity_id
_entity_poly.type
_entity_poly.pdbx_seq_one_letter_code
_entity_poly.pdbx_strand_id
1 'polypeptide(L)'
;MKLYLCIACCLLSLISSSQKVVDVDKTSGTAGNLFYAVGGEPYVNVKFVRLVSGSPYFKDQWMKGAATSAAGILFKSGIVKLDIMDNEVHFLDVAEKEMIVGLPLKDITLTDTLTGKSYHFVNTTYGFNYPSVKKGWYLQAASGAAGLYQYFIKQLRENRPFNSATTEQTIVTLEEFYILYKSNLVRVKKPKDVPLILSDKKAELEVYLKKLDAQKASNSEQLVALVTYYNSLLE
;
A
#
# COMPACT_ATOMS: atom_id res chain seq x y z
N MET A 1 24.21 -9.55 -62.88
CA MET A 1 24.00 -8.42 -61.96
C MET A 1 22.71 -8.51 -61.06
N LYS A 2 21.84 -9.47 -61.29
CA LYS A 2 20.60 -9.66 -60.46
C LYS A 2 20.73 -10.65 -59.27
N LEU A 3 21.80 -11.46 -59.25
CA LEU A 3 21.99 -12.50 -58.22
C LEU A 3 22.66 -11.96 -56.94
N TYR A 4 23.48 -10.92 -57.06
CA TYR A 4 24.15 -10.31 -55.87
C TYR A 4 23.27 -9.38 -55.03
N LEU A 5 22.15 -8.93 -55.61
CA LEU A 5 21.21 -8.06 -54.88
C LEU A 5 20.33 -8.84 -53.86
N CYS A 6 20.05 -10.12 -54.13
CA CYS A 6 19.27 -10.96 -53.21
C CYS A 6 20.07 -11.44 -51.99
N ILE A 7 21.40 -11.57 -52.11
CA ILE A 7 22.27 -12.01 -51.01
C ILE A 7 22.49 -10.86 -50.00
N ALA A 8 22.48 -9.61 -50.45
CA ALA A 8 22.63 -8.44 -49.59
C ALA A 8 21.37 -8.20 -48.70
N CYS A 9 20.18 -8.57 -49.19
CA CYS A 9 18.93 -8.45 -48.38
C CYS A 9 18.79 -9.51 -47.29
N CYS A 10 19.40 -10.68 -47.43
CA CYS A 10 19.35 -11.74 -46.42
C CYS A 10 20.32 -11.52 -45.24
N LEU A 11 21.30 -10.65 -45.37
CA LEU A 11 22.27 -10.36 -44.29
C LEU A 11 21.84 -9.25 -43.32
N LEU A 12 20.74 -8.53 -43.63
CA LEU A 12 20.22 -7.44 -42.78
C LEU A 12 19.14 -7.88 -41.78
N SER A 13 18.73 -9.15 -41.77
CA SER A 13 17.65 -9.66 -40.89
C SER A 13 18.12 -10.32 -39.59
N LEU A 14 19.40 -10.21 -39.22
CA LEU A 14 19.95 -10.82 -38.01
C LEU A 14 20.27 -9.80 -36.89
N ILE A 15 19.65 -8.62 -36.90
CA ILE A 15 19.62 -7.79 -35.68
C ILE A 15 18.40 -8.23 -34.87
N SER A 16 18.48 -9.43 -34.36
CA SER A 16 17.62 -9.94 -33.29
C SER A 16 17.97 -9.16 -32.04
N SER A 17 17.11 -8.23 -31.63
CA SER A 17 17.19 -7.60 -30.34
C SER A 17 17.07 -8.70 -29.29
N SER A 18 18.18 -9.12 -28.70
CA SER A 18 18.21 -10.00 -27.57
C SER A 18 17.42 -9.34 -26.45
N GLN A 19 16.19 -9.74 -26.26
CA GLN A 19 15.47 -9.45 -25.03
C GLN A 19 16.30 -10.04 -23.91
N LYS A 20 16.79 -9.19 -23.02
CA LYS A 20 17.52 -9.60 -21.83
C LYS A 20 16.51 -10.30 -20.93
N VAL A 21 16.36 -11.61 -21.08
CA VAL A 21 15.65 -12.45 -20.12
C VAL A 21 16.48 -12.41 -18.85
N VAL A 22 16.02 -11.66 -17.86
CA VAL A 22 16.59 -11.71 -16.53
C VAL A 22 16.15 -13.04 -15.93
N ASP A 23 17.04 -14.03 -15.94
CA ASP A 23 16.86 -15.34 -15.33
C ASP A 23 16.87 -15.14 -13.80
N VAL A 24 15.70 -15.06 -13.21
CA VAL A 24 15.48 -14.80 -11.78
C VAL A 24 16.08 -15.91 -10.90
N ASP A 25 16.29 -17.10 -11.45
CA ASP A 25 16.82 -18.25 -10.71
C ASP A 25 18.35 -18.26 -10.57
N LYS A 26 19.09 -17.45 -11.31
CA LYS A 26 20.57 -17.45 -11.28
C LYS A 26 21.19 -16.37 -10.38
N THR A 27 20.41 -15.46 -9.81
CA THR A 27 20.87 -14.51 -8.81
C THR A 27 20.68 -14.99 -7.37
N SER A 28 20.68 -16.30 -7.14
CA SER A 28 20.53 -16.94 -5.82
C SER A 28 21.74 -16.80 -4.89
N GLY A 29 22.54 -15.76 -5.05
CA GLY A 29 23.65 -15.43 -4.12
C GLY A 29 23.33 -14.38 -3.09
N THR A 30 22.26 -13.62 -3.28
CA THR A 30 21.82 -12.63 -2.29
C THR A 30 20.29 -12.56 -2.34
N ALA A 31 19.63 -13.30 -1.47
CA ALA A 31 18.18 -13.30 -1.25
C ALA A 31 17.67 -11.92 -0.74
N GLY A 32 18.25 -10.83 -1.20
CA GLY A 32 18.15 -9.55 -0.57
C GLY A 32 17.16 -8.59 -1.22
N ASN A 33 17.06 -8.44 -2.52
CA ASN A 33 16.27 -7.33 -3.04
C ASN A 33 15.77 -7.55 -4.46
N LEU A 34 14.68 -8.30 -4.59
CA LEU A 34 13.97 -8.48 -5.85
C LEU A 34 13.39 -7.19 -6.44
N PHE A 35 13.21 -6.14 -5.63
CA PHE A 35 12.80 -4.81 -6.10
C PHE A 35 13.80 -4.21 -7.10
N TYR A 36 15.10 -4.54 -7.04
CA TYR A 36 16.09 -4.11 -8.04
C TYR A 36 15.94 -4.80 -9.39
N ALA A 37 15.46 -6.03 -9.40
CA ALA A 37 15.33 -6.82 -10.63
C ALA A 37 14.19 -6.33 -11.52
N VAL A 38 13.24 -5.57 -10.99
CA VAL A 38 12.04 -5.12 -11.72
C VAL A 38 12.15 -3.70 -12.27
N GLY A 39 13.27 -3.03 -12.00
CA GLY A 39 13.46 -1.64 -12.40
C GLY A 39 12.62 -0.67 -11.57
N GLY A 40 13.06 0.55 -11.51
CA GLY A 40 12.37 1.65 -10.85
C GLY A 40 12.86 2.97 -11.42
N GLU A 41 12.10 4.02 -11.16
CA GLU A 41 12.48 5.38 -11.54
C GLU A 41 13.10 6.10 -10.33
N PRO A 42 14.15 6.94 -10.56
CA PRO A 42 14.70 7.75 -9.48
C PRO A 42 13.64 8.68 -8.90
N TYR A 43 13.51 8.67 -7.58
CA TYR A 43 12.63 9.62 -6.91
C TYR A 43 13.28 10.99 -6.81
N VAL A 44 12.56 12.02 -7.26
CA VAL A 44 12.96 13.43 -7.13
C VAL A 44 11.89 14.17 -6.35
N ASN A 45 12.23 14.59 -5.14
CA ASN A 45 11.30 15.35 -4.29
C ASN A 45 11.23 16.82 -4.72
N VAL A 46 10.29 17.14 -5.59
CA VAL A 46 10.00 18.53 -6.03
C VAL A 46 8.61 19.02 -5.61
N LYS A 47 7.85 18.21 -4.84
CA LYS A 47 6.43 18.44 -4.58
C LYS A 47 6.15 19.55 -3.56
N PHE A 48 7.05 19.77 -2.61
CA PHE A 48 6.79 20.65 -1.48
C PHE A 48 7.73 21.85 -1.48
N VAL A 49 7.14 23.05 -1.42
CA VAL A 49 7.93 24.29 -1.33
C VAL A 49 8.51 24.45 0.09
N ARG A 50 7.66 24.28 1.13
CA ARG A 50 8.07 24.30 2.54
C ARG A 50 7.11 23.46 3.37
N LEU A 51 7.39 22.17 3.46
CA LEU A 51 6.64 21.28 4.33
C LEU A 51 7.10 21.46 5.79
N VAL A 52 6.22 21.99 6.64
CA VAL A 52 6.51 22.26 8.06
C VAL A 52 6.05 21.14 8.98
N SER A 53 5.06 20.34 8.56
CA SER A 53 4.59 19.18 9.32
C SER A 53 3.83 18.17 8.46
N GLY A 54 3.76 16.94 8.97
CA GLY A 54 3.15 15.80 8.29
C GLY A 54 4.08 15.14 7.28
N SER A 55 3.61 14.06 6.66
CA SER A 55 4.38 13.26 5.69
C SER A 55 3.42 12.64 4.67
N PRO A 56 3.82 12.50 3.39
CA PRO A 56 3.04 11.80 2.38
C PRO A 56 2.95 10.30 2.65
N TYR A 57 3.90 9.76 3.37
CA TYR A 57 4.03 8.33 3.63
C TYR A 57 3.03 7.83 4.68
N PHE A 58 2.73 6.51 4.66
CA PHE A 58 2.01 5.83 5.74
C PHE A 58 2.70 6.06 7.08
N LYS A 59 4.00 5.77 7.11
CA LYS A 59 4.92 6.15 8.18
C LYS A 59 6.18 6.71 7.52
N ASP A 60 6.71 7.79 8.07
CA ASP A 60 7.93 8.40 7.56
C ASP A 60 9.18 7.68 8.10
N GLN A 61 9.25 6.40 7.80
CA GLN A 61 10.39 5.54 8.13
C GLN A 61 10.53 4.42 7.11
N TRP A 62 11.75 3.98 6.89
CA TRP A 62 12.04 2.80 6.10
C TRP A 62 11.69 1.53 6.86
N MET A 63 10.98 0.62 6.21
CA MET A 63 10.51 -0.65 6.77
C MET A 63 10.93 -1.82 5.89
N LYS A 64 10.99 -3.03 6.46
CA LYS A 64 11.11 -4.23 5.63
C LYS A 64 9.81 -4.44 4.87
N GLY A 65 9.91 -4.64 3.55
CA GLY A 65 8.77 -4.86 2.67
C GLY A 65 8.80 -6.21 1.99
N ALA A 66 7.64 -6.84 1.88
CA ALA A 66 7.36 -7.94 0.97
C ALA A 66 6.11 -7.59 0.18
N ALA A 67 6.11 -7.82 -1.13
CA ALA A 67 5.01 -7.41 -2.00
C ALA A 67 4.70 -8.48 -3.03
N THR A 68 3.46 -8.47 -3.54
CA THR A 68 3.04 -9.31 -4.67
C THR A 68 2.64 -8.41 -5.83
N SER A 69 3.19 -8.67 -7.02
CA SER A 69 2.78 -7.94 -8.22
C SER A 69 1.37 -8.33 -8.68
N ALA A 70 0.79 -7.53 -9.56
CA ALA A 70 -0.47 -7.87 -10.23
C ALA A 70 -0.38 -9.19 -11.02
N ALA A 71 0.82 -9.55 -11.50
CA ALA A 71 1.10 -10.82 -12.18
C ALA A 71 1.31 -12.01 -11.22
N GLY A 72 1.24 -11.79 -9.89
CA GLY A 72 1.40 -12.85 -8.89
C GLY A 72 2.86 -13.13 -8.49
N ILE A 73 3.82 -12.34 -8.96
CA ILE A 73 5.24 -12.49 -8.58
C ILE A 73 5.43 -11.96 -7.16
N LEU A 74 6.04 -12.78 -6.30
CA LEU A 74 6.32 -12.43 -4.91
C LEU A 74 7.72 -11.82 -4.77
N PHE A 75 7.79 -10.63 -4.22
CA PHE A 75 9.03 -9.93 -3.84
C PHE A 75 9.21 -10.01 -2.32
N LYS A 76 10.36 -10.51 -1.89
CA LYS A 76 10.72 -10.64 -0.47
C LYS A 76 11.88 -9.70 -0.13
N SER A 77 11.83 -9.08 1.04
CA SER A 77 12.97 -8.40 1.67
C SER A 77 13.50 -7.17 0.95
N GLY A 78 12.66 -6.19 0.69
CA GLY A 78 13.10 -4.83 0.35
C GLY A 78 13.10 -3.89 1.56
N ILE A 79 13.87 -2.81 1.50
CA ILE A 79 13.72 -1.65 2.39
C ILE A 79 12.83 -0.65 1.66
N VAL A 80 11.65 -0.41 2.18
CA VAL A 80 10.59 0.30 1.46
C VAL A 80 9.87 1.32 2.33
N LYS A 81 9.26 2.31 1.66
CA LYS A 81 8.24 3.21 2.20
C LYS A 81 6.99 3.15 1.32
N LEU A 82 5.83 3.37 1.91
CA LEU A 82 4.58 3.48 1.18
C LEU A 82 4.11 4.93 1.18
N ASP A 83 4.18 5.58 0.02
CA ASP A 83 3.60 6.89 -0.22
C ASP A 83 2.09 6.73 -0.45
N ILE A 84 1.30 7.17 0.53
CA ILE A 84 -0.16 7.15 0.50
C ILE A 84 -0.72 8.27 -0.36
N MET A 85 0.01 9.39 -0.46
CA MET A 85 -0.48 10.57 -1.18
C MET A 85 -0.51 10.32 -2.68
N ASP A 86 0.55 9.69 -3.21
CA ASP A 86 0.67 9.38 -4.64
C ASP A 86 0.39 7.91 -4.97
N ASN A 87 0.12 7.08 -3.96
CA ASN A 87 -0.10 5.63 -4.08
C ASN A 87 1.11 4.87 -4.64
N GLU A 88 2.32 5.31 -4.31
CA GLU A 88 3.58 4.77 -4.78
C GLU A 88 4.30 3.96 -3.70
N VAL A 89 5.07 2.96 -4.11
CA VAL A 89 5.98 2.23 -3.22
C VAL A 89 7.40 2.65 -3.57
N HIS A 90 8.08 3.22 -2.58
CA HIS A 90 9.48 3.61 -2.69
C HIS A 90 10.37 2.52 -2.10
N PHE A 91 11.55 2.33 -2.67
CA PHE A 91 12.55 1.38 -2.16
C PHE A 91 13.95 1.98 -2.26
N LEU A 92 14.88 1.46 -1.45
CA LEU A 92 16.29 1.80 -1.58
C LEU A 92 16.97 0.81 -2.50
N ASP A 93 17.72 1.30 -3.49
CA ASP A 93 18.57 0.49 -4.35
C ASP A 93 19.86 0.05 -3.62
N VAL A 94 20.76 -0.69 -4.31
CA VAL A 94 22.05 -1.15 -3.74
C VAL A 94 22.99 -0.01 -3.36
N ALA A 95 22.79 1.17 -3.92
CA ALA A 95 23.55 2.39 -3.60
C ALA A 95 22.82 3.28 -2.58
N GLU A 96 21.77 2.73 -1.92
CA GLU A 96 20.91 3.44 -0.96
C GLU A 96 20.15 4.64 -1.58
N LYS A 97 20.01 4.64 -2.91
CA LYS A 97 19.24 5.67 -3.61
C LYS A 97 17.76 5.32 -3.57
N GLU A 98 16.93 6.33 -3.28
CA GLU A 98 15.48 6.19 -3.29
C GLU A 98 14.95 6.07 -4.72
N MET A 99 14.18 5.01 -4.95
CA MET A 99 13.59 4.64 -6.24
C MET A 99 12.09 4.37 -6.06
N ILE A 100 11.30 4.57 -7.10
CA ILE A 100 9.87 4.23 -7.15
C ILE A 100 9.71 2.89 -7.85
N VAL A 101 8.88 2.00 -7.32
CA VAL A 101 8.57 0.71 -7.94
C VAL A 101 7.76 0.92 -9.22
N GLY A 102 8.32 0.54 -10.38
CA GLY A 102 7.74 0.77 -11.70
C GLY A 102 6.69 -0.25 -12.16
N LEU A 103 6.33 -1.23 -11.32
CA LEU A 103 5.38 -2.29 -11.70
C LEU A 103 4.12 -2.28 -10.80
N PRO A 104 2.97 -2.74 -11.34
CA PRO A 104 1.74 -2.84 -10.57
C PRO A 104 1.86 -3.85 -9.43
N LEU A 105 1.63 -3.40 -8.20
CA LEU A 105 1.59 -4.24 -7.01
C LEU A 105 0.14 -4.41 -6.54
N LYS A 106 -0.26 -5.66 -6.21
CA LYS A 106 -1.59 -5.95 -5.67
C LYS A 106 -1.65 -5.89 -4.14
N ASP A 107 -0.55 -6.25 -3.47
CA ASP A 107 -0.43 -6.18 -2.02
C ASP A 107 1.01 -5.89 -1.59
N ILE A 108 1.18 -5.35 -0.38
CA ILE A 108 2.46 -5.15 0.26
C ILE A 108 2.33 -5.34 1.77
N THR A 109 3.27 -6.04 2.37
CA THR A 109 3.42 -6.14 3.83
C THR A 109 4.63 -5.33 4.24
N LEU A 110 4.42 -4.36 5.13
CA LEU A 110 5.44 -3.53 5.73
C LEU A 110 5.69 -4.00 7.16
N THR A 111 6.94 -4.31 7.49
CA THR A 111 7.32 -4.71 8.86
C THR A 111 8.24 -3.64 9.45
N ASP A 112 7.77 -3.00 10.49
CA ASP A 112 8.53 -2.07 11.30
C ASP A 112 9.61 -2.84 12.06
N THR A 113 10.87 -2.58 11.74
CA THR A 113 12.00 -3.32 12.32
C THR A 113 12.28 -2.96 13.77
N LEU A 114 11.78 -1.83 14.26
CA LEU A 114 11.96 -1.38 15.64
C LEU A 114 10.94 -2.04 16.57
N THR A 115 9.69 -2.18 16.11
CA THR A 115 8.59 -2.70 16.93
C THR A 115 8.20 -4.14 16.59
N GLY A 116 8.68 -4.67 15.46
CA GLY A 116 8.25 -5.96 14.91
C GLY A 116 6.83 -5.98 14.34
N LYS A 117 6.11 -4.85 14.39
CA LYS A 117 4.73 -4.76 13.92
C LYS A 117 4.67 -4.81 12.40
N SER A 118 3.78 -5.66 11.87
CA SER A 118 3.53 -5.79 10.44
C SER A 118 2.21 -5.14 10.05
N TYR A 119 2.19 -4.54 8.86
CA TYR A 119 1.06 -3.85 8.25
C TYR A 119 0.85 -4.40 6.86
N HIS A 120 -0.28 -5.06 6.63
CA HIS A 120 -0.62 -5.62 5.34
C HIS A 120 -1.55 -4.68 4.57
N PHE A 121 -1.07 -4.20 3.42
CA PHE A 121 -1.86 -3.34 2.53
C PHE A 121 -2.26 -4.09 1.27
N VAL A 122 -3.49 -3.87 0.84
CA VAL A 122 -4.02 -4.34 -0.44
C VAL A 122 -4.32 -3.15 -1.35
N ASN A 123 -4.00 -3.29 -2.64
CA ASN A 123 -4.24 -2.26 -3.63
C ASN A 123 -5.57 -2.52 -4.34
N THR A 124 -6.50 -1.58 -4.25
CA THR A 124 -7.83 -1.72 -4.86
C THR A 124 -7.82 -1.64 -6.38
N THR A 125 -6.73 -1.17 -6.99
CA THR A 125 -6.60 -1.13 -8.46
C THR A 125 -6.25 -2.51 -9.03
N TYR A 126 -5.45 -3.30 -8.33
CA TYR A 126 -4.85 -4.52 -8.86
C TYR A 126 -5.19 -5.80 -8.09
N GLY A 127 -5.53 -5.71 -6.82
CA GLY A 127 -5.72 -6.87 -5.96
C GLY A 127 -7.10 -7.00 -5.32
N PHE A 128 -7.80 -5.90 -5.17
CA PHE A 128 -9.03 -5.82 -4.37
C PHE A 128 -10.04 -4.90 -5.06
N ASN A 129 -10.75 -5.44 -6.04
CA ASN A 129 -11.61 -4.63 -6.89
C ASN A 129 -13.06 -4.53 -6.36
N TYR A 130 -13.39 -3.39 -5.76
CA TYR A 130 -14.76 -3.01 -5.40
C TYR A 130 -15.09 -1.65 -6.04
N PRO A 131 -16.08 -1.59 -6.97
CA PRO A 131 -16.38 -0.37 -7.73
C PRO A 131 -16.77 0.85 -6.90
N SER A 132 -17.24 0.62 -5.66
CA SER A 132 -17.72 1.69 -4.75
C SER A 132 -16.60 2.34 -3.91
N VAL A 133 -15.36 1.88 -4.02
CA VAL A 133 -14.24 2.40 -3.22
C VAL A 133 -13.24 3.17 -4.06
N LYS A 134 -12.53 4.08 -3.41
CA LYS A 134 -11.45 4.84 -4.03
C LYS A 134 -10.31 3.88 -4.41
N LYS A 135 -9.63 4.18 -5.51
CA LYS A 135 -8.41 3.48 -5.88
C LYS A 135 -7.28 3.86 -4.93
N GLY A 136 -6.45 2.89 -4.56
CA GLY A 136 -5.30 3.10 -3.69
C GLY A 136 -5.06 1.97 -2.70
N TRP A 137 -4.25 2.25 -1.70
CA TRP A 137 -3.81 1.29 -0.70
C TRP A 137 -4.71 1.28 0.53
N TYR A 138 -5.16 0.09 0.92
CA TYR A 138 -6.00 -0.16 2.09
C TYR A 138 -5.25 -1.05 3.06
N LEU A 139 -5.06 -0.59 4.30
CA LEU A 139 -4.54 -1.41 5.39
C LEU A 139 -5.61 -2.42 5.83
N GLN A 140 -5.30 -3.69 5.77
CA GLN A 140 -6.12 -4.74 6.34
C GLN A 140 -5.88 -4.77 7.86
N ALA A 141 -6.76 -4.12 8.62
CA ALA A 141 -6.63 -3.98 10.06
C ALA A 141 -7.16 -5.20 10.83
N ALA A 142 -8.09 -5.96 10.23
CA ALA A 142 -8.55 -7.25 10.73
C ALA A 142 -8.94 -8.16 9.56
N SER A 143 -8.77 -9.47 9.74
CA SER A 143 -9.10 -10.52 8.76
C SER A 143 -9.87 -11.65 9.44
N GLY A 144 -10.71 -12.37 8.67
CA GLY A 144 -11.54 -13.47 9.14
C GLY A 144 -12.85 -13.53 8.38
N ALA A 145 -13.92 -13.99 9.02
CA ALA A 145 -15.28 -14.02 8.46
C ALA A 145 -15.77 -12.59 8.10
N ALA A 146 -15.30 -11.58 8.83
CA ALA A 146 -15.38 -10.17 8.45
C ALA A 146 -13.97 -9.58 8.35
N GLY A 147 -13.70 -8.78 7.30
CA GLY A 147 -12.46 -8.02 7.15
C GLY A 147 -12.67 -6.55 7.51
N LEU A 148 -11.71 -5.92 8.18
CA LEU A 148 -11.68 -4.47 8.40
C LEU A 148 -10.54 -3.87 7.59
N TYR A 149 -10.87 -2.87 6.77
CA TYR A 149 -9.93 -2.14 5.93
C TYR A 149 -9.91 -0.66 6.29
N GLN A 150 -8.72 -0.09 6.41
CA GLN A 150 -8.50 1.33 6.71
C GLN A 150 -7.86 2.00 5.50
N TYR A 151 -8.50 3.05 5.01
CA TYR A 151 -8.02 3.89 3.92
C TYR A 151 -7.53 5.22 4.49
N PHE A 152 -6.28 5.55 4.21
CA PHE A 152 -5.67 6.81 4.61
C PHE A 152 -5.77 7.83 3.48
N ILE A 153 -6.09 9.07 3.82
CA ILE A 153 -6.17 10.19 2.89
C ILE A 153 -5.19 11.25 3.36
N LYS A 154 -4.18 11.53 2.55
CA LYS A 154 -3.22 12.60 2.80
C LYS A 154 -3.69 13.85 2.07
N GLN A 155 -3.85 14.95 2.82
CA GLN A 155 -4.30 16.24 2.27
C GLN A 155 -3.26 17.30 2.56
N LEU A 156 -2.77 17.94 1.50
CA LEU A 156 -1.92 19.11 1.60
C LEU A 156 -2.78 20.31 2.00
N ARG A 157 -2.38 21.01 3.05
CA ARG A 157 -2.94 22.28 3.48
C ARG A 157 -1.87 23.35 3.39
N GLU A 158 -2.21 24.49 2.83
CA GLU A 158 -1.35 25.64 2.71
C GLU A 158 -1.82 26.74 3.65
N ASN A 159 -0.88 27.35 4.33
CA ASN A 159 -1.10 28.51 5.18
C ASN A 159 -0.01 29.54 4.91
N ARG A 160 -0.41 30.81 4.79
CA ARG A 160 0.53 31.92 4.71
C ARG A 160 0.43 32.75 5.99
N PRO A 161 1.39 32.59 6.92
CA PRO A 161 1.39 33.36 8.15
C PRO A 161 1.37 34.89 7.88
N PHE A 162 0.72 35.63 8.75
CA PHE A 162 0.66 37.08 8.61
C PHE A 162 2.08 37.66 8.57
N ASN A 163 2.32 38.59 7.63
CA ASN A 163 3.64 39.18 7.33
C ASN A 163 4.73 38.19 6.85
N SER A 164 4.37 36.98 6.41
CA SER A 164 5.32 36.07 5.79
C SER A 164 5.30 36.15 4.26
N ALA A 165 6.47 36.18 3.64
CA ALA A 165 6.59 36.02 2.19
C ALA A 165 6.48 34.57 1.76
N THR A 166 6.54 33.60 2.70
CA THR A 166 6.61 32.16 2.43
C THR A 166 5.29 31.49 2.77
N THR A 167 4.80 30.64 1.86
CA THR A 167 3.69 29.72 2.11
C THR A 167 4.21 28.48 2.83
N GLU A 168 3.59 28.14 3.94
CA GLU A 168 3.87 26.93 4.71
C GLU A 168 2.88 25.83 4.33
N GLN A 169 3.39 24.62 4.20
CA GLN A 169 2.61 23.45 3.81
C GLN A 169 2.56 22.45 4.96
N THR A 170 1.38 21.86 5.16
CA THR A 170 1.14 20.82 6.17
C THR A 170 0.37 19.68 5.54
N ILE A 171 0.82 18.45 5.74
CA ILE A 171 0.07 17.26 5.33
C ILE A 171 -0.72 16.74 6.53
N VAL A 172 -2.05 16.74 6.40
CA VAL A 172 -2.96 16.13 7.37
C VAL A 172 -3.41 14.76 6.90
N THR A 173 -3.58 13.83 7.85
CA THR A 173 -4.08 12.48 7.56
C THR A 173 -5.53 12.36 8.02
N LEU A 174 -6.41 11.92 7.12
CA LEU A 174 -7.77 11.51 7.42
C LEU A 174 -7.87 10.00 7.21
N GLU A 175 -8.82 9.37 7.88
CA GLU A 175 -9.02 7.92 7.85
C GLU A 175 -10.47 7.58 7.52
N GLU A 176 -10.64 6.58 6.68
CA GLU A 176 -11.94 5.98 6.36
C GLU A 176 -11.85 4.48 6.62
N PHE A 177 -12.90 3.91 7.19
CA PHE A 177 -12.96 2.48 7.49
C PHE A 177 -14.03 1.79 6.67
N TYR A 178 -13.74 0.55 6.29
CA TYR A 178 -14.61 -0.30 5.49
C TYR A 178 -14.64 -1.71 6.08
N ILE A 179 -15.83 -2.29 6.20
CA ILE A 179 -16.02 -3.68 6.59
C ILE A 179 -16.38 -4.48 5.35
N LEU A 180 -15.59 -5.53 5.09
CA LEU A 180 -15.92 -6.56 4.11
C LEU A 180 -16.66 -7.68 4.83
N TYR A 181 -17.93 -7.86 4.49
CA TYR A 181 -18.77 -8.91 5.04
C TYR A 181 -19.67 -9.50 3.95
N LYS A 182 -19.71 -10.83 3.82
CA LYS A 182 -20.50 -11.54 2.78
C LYS A 182 -20.31 -10.95 1.39
N SER A 183 -19.06 -10.70 1.00
CA SER A 183 -18.67 -10.10 -0.29
C SER A 183 -19.13 -8.65 -0.52
N ASN A 184 -19.69 -7.99 0.49
CA ASN A 184 -20.05 -6.58 0.44
C ASN A 184 -19.03 -5.75 1.22
N LEU A 185 -18.48 -4.72 0.58
CA LEU A 185 -17.59 -3.76 1.23
C LEU A 185 -18.38 -2.50 1.58
N VAL A 186 -18.57 -2.27 2.87
CA VAL A 186 -19.41 -1.20 3.41
C VAL A 186 -18.57 -0.23 4.22
N ARG A 187 -18.68 1.06 3.89
CA ARG A 187 -18.04 2.11 4.69
C ARG A 187 -18.68 2.21 6.07
N VAL A 188 -17.86 2.16 7.12
CA VAL A 188 -18.27 2.33 8.51
C VAL A 188 -17.77 3.68 9.02
N LYS A 189 -18.66 4.49 9.59
CA LYS A 189 -18.32 5.83 10.09
C LYS A 189 -18.07 5.85 11.59
N LYS A 190 -18.76 5.01 12.33
CA LYS A 190 -18.74 4.98 13.81
C LYS A 190 -18.73 3.54 14.30
N PRO A 191 -18.12 3.24 15.45
CA PRO A 191 -18.15 1.89 16.05
C PRO A 191 -19.55 1.31 16.23
N LYS A 192 -20.53 2.14 16.55
CA LYS A 192 -21.94 1.73 16.71
C LYS A 192 -22.63 1.25 15.43
N ASP A 193 -22.03 1.48 14.27
CA ASP A 193 -22.55 0.98 12.99
C ASP A 193 -22.14 -0.49 12.77
N VAL A 194 -21.10 -0.99 13.45
CA VAL A 194 -20.58 -2.36 13.31
C VAL A 194 -21.62 -3.42 13.63
N PRO A 195 -22.37 -3.36 14.77
CA PRO A 195 -23.43 -4.33 15.08
C PRO A 195 -24.58 -4.35 14.08
N LEU A 196 -24.77 -3.28 13.31
CA LEU A 196 -25.81 -3.22 12.25
C LEU A 196 -25.33 -3.91 10.97
N ILE A 197 -24.03 -3.82 10.68
CA ILE A 197 -23.38 -4.45 9.51
C ILE A 197 -23.22 -5.97 9.77
N LEU A 198 -22.72 -6.33 10.95
CA LEU A 198 -22.49 -7.71 11.41
C LEU A 198 -23.67 -8.18 12.27
N SER A 199 -24.87 -8.19 11.64
CA SER A 199 -26.15 -8.29 12.35
C SER A 199 -26.43 -9.66 12.98
N ASP A 200 -25.74 -10.70 12.56
CA ASP A 200 -25.84 -12.08 13.09
C ASP A 200 -25.27 -12.23 14.51
N LYS A 201 -24.42 -11.29 14.95
CA LYS A 201 -23.85 -11.21 16.30
C LYS A 201 -24.10 -9.85 16.95
N LYS A 202 -25.23 -9.22 16.59
CA LYS A 202 -25.56 -7.86 17.02
C LYS A 202 -25.54 -7.68 18.54
N ALA A 203 -26.20 -8.57 19.28
CA ALA A 203 -26.32 -8.44 20.72
C ALA A 203 -24.98 -8.53 21.44
N GLU A 204 -24.14 -9.48 21.04
CA GLU A 204 -22.79 -9.67 21.59
C GLU A 204 -21.91 -8.46 21.31
N LEU A 205 -21.97 -7.91 20.08
CA LEU A 205 -21.21 -6.73 19.68
C LEU A 205 -21.66 -5.46 20.40
N GLU A 206 -22.96 -5.27 20.66
CA GLU A 206 -23.48 -4.14 21.45
C GLU A 206 -23.00 -4.18 22.90
N VAL A 207 -22.95 -5.36 23.50
CA VAL A 207 -22.41 -5.55 24.86
C VAL A 207 -20.92 -5.24 24.89
N TYR A 208 -20.16 -5.75 23.92
CA TYR A 208 -18.73 -5.51 23.84
C TYR A 208 -18.39 -4.04 23.56
N LEU A 209 -19.18 -3.37 22.74
CA LEU A 209 -19.01 -1.93 22.45
C LEU A 209 -19.16 -1.09 23.74
N LYS A 210 -20.16 -1.37 24.58
CA LYS A 210 -20.33 -0.67 25.88
C LYS A 210 -19.09 -0.82 26.78
N LYS A 211 -18.44 -1.98 26.75
CA LYS A 211 -17.19 -2.20 27.47
C LYS A 211 -16.04 -1.35 26.91
N LEU A 212 -15.91 -1.25 25.56
CA LEU A 212 -14.90 -0.42 24.91
C LEU A 212 -15.11 1.08 25.17
N ASP A 213 -16.37 1.54 25.18
CA ASP A 213 -16.72 2.93 25.54
C ASP A 213 -16.29 3.27 26.97
N ALA A 214 -16.51 2.35 27.92
CA ALA A 214 -16.07 2.51 29.31
C ALA A 214 -14.53 2.61 29.44
N GLN A 215 -13.78 1.99 28.54
CA GLN A 215 -12.32 2.04 28.47
C GLN A 215 -11.79 3.30 27.76
N LYS A 216 -12.67 4.15 27.21
CA LYS A 216 -12.33 5.36 26.45
C LYS A 216 -11.42 5.07 25.24
N ALA A 217 -11.54 3.89 24.62
CA ALA A 217 -10.82 3.54 23.40
C ALA A 217 -11.20 4.49 22.27
N SER A 218 -10.24 4.83 21.42
CA SER A 218 -10.49 5.65 20.22
C SER A 218 -11.43 4.93 19.24
N ASN A 219 -12.07 5.68 18.34
CA ASN A 219 -12.95 5.09 17.31
C ASN A 219 -12.24 4.01 16.48
N SER A 220 -10.99 4.26 16.10
CA SER A 220 -10.17 3.34 15.35
C SER A 220 -9.92 2.03 16.12
N GLU A 221 -9.51 2.14 17.38
CA GLU A 221 -9.30 0.97 18.25
C GLU A 221 -10.58 0.18 18.48
N GLN A 222 -11.71 0.87 18.69
CA GLN A 222 -13.01 0.22 18.84
C GLN A 222 -13.42 -0.55 17.58
N LEU A 223 -13.21 0.01 16.37
CA LEU A 223 -13.52 -0.65 15.11
C LEU A 223 -12.70 -1.94 14.96
N VAL A 224 -11.39 -1.88 15.20
CA VAL A 224 -10.51 -3.04 15.15
C VAL A 224 -10.94 -4.10 16.16
N ALA A 225 -11.16 -3.69 17.42
CA ALA A 225 -11.57 -4.59 18.51
C ALA A 225 -12.91 -5.29 18.22
N LEU A 226 -13.91 -4.54 17.71
CA LEU A 226 -15.23 -5.09 17.39
C LEU A 226 -15.18 -6.14 16.29
N VAL A 227 -14.45 -5.87 15.18
CA VAL A 227 -14.34 -6.82 14.07
C VAL A 227 -13.50 -8.04 14.48
N THR A 228 -12.44 -7.84 15.25
CA THR A 228 -11.65 -8.95 15.80
C THR A 228 -12.49 -9.82 16.75
N TYR A 229 -13.26 -9.20 17.63
CA TYR A 229 -14.17 -9.92 18.53
C TYR A 229 -15.24 -10.68 17.75
N TYR A 230 -15.85 -10.06 16.74
CA TYR A 230 -16.80 -10.75 15.86
C TYR A 230 -16.20 -12.02 15.24
N ASN A 231 -14.99 -11.94 14.70
CA ASN A 231 -14.31 -13.09 14.10
C ASN A 231 -14.06 -14.19 15.14
N SER A 232 -13.69 -13.85 16.38
CA SER A 232 -13.47 -14.81 17.45
C SER A 232 -14.75 -15.50 17.96
N LEU A 233 -15.94 -14.95 17.67
CA LEU A 233 -17.22 -15.60 17.99
C LEU A 233 -17.62 -16.69 16.97
N LEU A 234 -16.89 -16.78 15.86
CA LEU A 234 -17.17 -17.72 14.76
C LEU A 234 -16.12 -18.84 14.62
N GLU A 235 -15.02 -18.76 15.37
CA GLU A 235 -14.01 -19.80 15.53
C GLU A 235 -14.44 -20.84 16.58
#